data_8e51982324687756c28df0f659130215
#
_entry.id   8e51982324687756c28df0f659130215
#
_cell.length_a   1.000
_cell.length_b   1.000
_cell.length_c   1.000
_cell.angle_alpha   90.00
_cell.angle_beta   90.00
_cell.angle_gamma   90.00
#
_symmetry.space_group_name_H-M   'P 1'
#
loop_
_entity.id
_entity.type
_entity.pdbx_description
1 polymer ?
#
loop_
_entity_poly.entity_id
_entity_poly.type
_entity_poly.pdbx_seq_one_letter_code
_entity_poly.pdbx_strand_id
1 'polypeptide(L)'
;MKALIVHAHPDANSLTATLKDLAVSSLRADGHDVVVSDLYAMKWQSAADFTDFDGVTGPDFMHASGTAYETGRLSSDIRTEQQKLLDADLVILLFPLWWFTVPAILKGWIDRVFTYNFAYGATIPRYGDGPLAGKRAMLATLTGSRAGHYTPRGVNGPIDDLLFPLNHGLLHFTGFDVLPPFVEHSAVHLSEDRYLQITDRFRRRLATAFTTDPIPYRSEAGGDYTGLTHSDASELAPGLETPGTTGFNLHLADPR
;
A
#
# COMPACT_ATOMS: atom_id res chain seq x y z
N MET A 1 11.97 15.05 5.67
CA MET A 1 11.31 13.74 5.55
C MET A 1 11.59 13.13 4.19
N LYS A 2 11.60 11.81 4.07
CA LYS A 2 11.88 11.09 2.82
C LYS A 2 10.62 10.39 2.31
N ALA A 3 10.24 10.61 1.06
CA ALA A 3 9.10 9.96 0.44
C ALA A 3 9.55 8.97 -0.64
N LEU A 4 8.96 7.78 -0.66
CA LEU A 4 9.07 6.80 -1.73
C LEU A 4 7.76 6.79 -2.53
N ILE A 5 7.84 6.99 -3.83
CA ILE A 5 6.71 6.84 -4.75
C ILE A 5 6.93 5.59 -5.59
N VAL A 6 6.08 4.58 -5.41
CA VAL A 6 6.08 3.38 -6.25
C VAL A 6 5.00 3.58 -7.33
N HIS A 7 5.43 3.71 -8.57
CA HIS A 7 4.57 4.05 -9.70
C HIS A 7 4.41 2.86 -10.66
N ALA A 8 3.16 2.60 -11.04
CA ALA A 8 2.83 1.47 -11.91
C ALA A 8 1.89 1.89 -13.05
N HIS A 9 2.42 2.49 -14.12
CA HIS A 9 1.69 2.73 -15.36
C HIS A 9 2.64 2.64 -16.56
N PRO A 10 2.26 1.92 -17.66
CA PRO A 10 3.14 1.74 -18.82
C PRO A 10 3.25 2.98 -19.73
N ASP A 11 2.24 3.86 -19.69
CA ASP A 11 2.19 5.06 -20.53
C ASP A 11 2.68 6.28 -19.74
N ALA A 12 3.80 6.84 -20.19
CA ALA A 12 4.40 8.05 -19.60
C ALA A 12 3.53 9.32 -19.78
N ASN A 13 2.54 9.30 -20.69
CA ASN A 13 1.62 10.41 -20.91
C ASN A 13 0.29 10.23 -20.15
N SER A 14 0.16 9.18 -19.34
CA SER A 14 -1.06 8.95 -18.55
C SER A 14 -1.23 9.98 -17.44
N LEU A 15 -2.48 10.15 -16.98
CA LEU A 15 -2.75 10.95 -15.78
C LEU A 15 -1.99 10.41 -14.56
N THR A 16 -1.84 9.07 -14.44
CA THR A 16 -1.06 8.44 -13.36
C THR A 16 0.40 8.91 -13.39
N ALA A 17 1.02 8.96 -14.57
CA ALA A 17 2.39 9.45 -14.72
C ALA A 17 2.49 10.96 -14.41
N THR A 18 1.52 11.75 -14.87
CA THR A 18 1.45 13.19 -14.53
C THR A 18 1.33 13.40 -13.01
N LEU A 19 0.51 12.63 -12.33
CA LEU A 19 0.40 12.72 -10.86
C LEU A 19 1.68 12.26 -10.15
N LYS A 20 2.43 11.30 -10.69
CA LYS A 20 3.78 10.96 -10.18
C LYS A 20 4.72 12.17 -10.26
N ASP A 21 4.80 12.84 -11.41
CA ASP A 21 5.68 14.00 -11.58
C ASP A 21 5.24 15.17 -10.71
N LEU A 22 3.92 15.35 -10.55
CA LEU A 22 3.36 16.34 -9.64
C LEU A 22 3.70 16.02 -8.19
N ALA A 23 3.64 14.75 -7.77
CA ALA A 23 4.01 14.35 -6.40
C ALA A 23 5.50 14.64 -6.13
N VAL A 24 6.37 14.28 -7.08
CA VAL A 24 7.82 14.56 -6.98
C VAL A 24 8.07 16.06 -6.83
N SER A 25 7.49 16.89 -7.70
CA SER A 25 7.70 18.33 -7.68
C SER A 25 7.14 19.00 -6.43
N SER A 26 5.92 18.60 -6.00
CA SER A 26 5.26 19.18 -4.82
C SER A 26 6.01 18.84 -3.53
N LEU A 27 6.33 17.55 -3.30
CA LEU A 27 7.03 17.14 -2.09
C LEU A 27 8.44 17.71 -2.00
N ARG A 28 9.15 17.87 -3.14
CA ARG A 28 10.46 18.54 -3.18
C ARG A 28 10.35 20.03 -2.88
N ALA A 29 9.31 20.70 -3.40
CA ALA A 29 9.06 22.11 -3.10
C ALA A 29 8.78 22.34 -1.61
N ASP A 30 8.17 21.35 -0.94
CA ASP A 30 7.92 21.36 0.51
C ASP A 30 9.15 20.92 1.35
N GLY A 31 10.32 20.74 0.71
CA GLY A 31 11.60 20.43 1.38
C GLY A 31 11.78 18.95 1.74
N HIS A 32 11.07 18.04 1.07
CA HIS A 32 11.23 16.59 1.28
C HIS A 32 12.14 15.95 0.24
N ASP A 33 12.89 14.92 0.63
CA ASP A 33 13.60 14.06 -0.28
C ASP A 33 12.62 13.09 -0.93
N VAL A 34 12.71 12.93 -2.27
CA VAL A 34 11.81 12.06 -3.01
C VAL A 34 12.58 11.06 -3.86
N VAL A 35 12.30 9.79 -3.63
CA VAL A 35 12.77 8.66 -4.44
C VAL A 35 11.59 8.06 -5.20
N VAL A 36 11.80 7.64 -6.44
CA VAL A 36 10.77 7.05 -7.28
C VAL A 36 11.20 5.64 -7.69
N SER A 37 10.31 4.67 -7.55
CA SER A 37 10.38 3.36 -8.16
C SER A 37 9.33 3.31 -9.28
N ASP A 38 9.73 3.70 -10.49
CA ASP A 38 8.89 3.58 -11.69
C ASP A 38 9.03 2.17 -12.24
N LEU A 39 8.09 1.30 -11.90
CA LEU A 39 8.21 -0.14 -12.14
C LEU A 39 8.30 -0.51 -13.62
N TYR A 40 7.64 0.25 -14.51
CA TYR A 40 7.73 0.02 -15.95
C TYR A 40 9.07 0.52 -16.52
N ALA A 41 9.52 1.70 -16.11
CA ALA A 41 10.83 2.21 -16.50
C ALA A 41 11.98 1.33 -16.00
N MET A 42 11.84 0.75 -14.81
CA MET A 42 12.77 -0.21 -14.22
C MET A 42 12.73 -1.59 -14.89
N LYS A 43 11.71 -1.86 -15.72
CA LYS A 43 11.43 -3.20 -16.27
C LYS A 43 11.35 -4.25 -15.14
N TRP A 44 10.64 -3.90 -14.08
CA TRP A 44 10.52 -4.74 -12.90
C TRP A 44 10.02 -6.15 -13.25
N GLN A 45 10.72 -7.16 -12.76
CA GLN A 45 10.29 -8.57 -12.86
C GLN A 45 9.00 -8.75 -12.03
N SER A 46 7.89 -9.15 -12.67
CA SER A 46 6.61 -9.28 -11.98
C SER A 46 6.37 -10.63 -11.31
N ALA A 47 7.09 -11.67 -11.75
CA ALA A 47 6.92 -13.01 -11.20
C ALA A 47 7.99 -13.26 -10.12
N ALA A 48 7.53 -13.55 -8.90
CA ALA A 48 8.41 -14.03 -7.86
C ALA A 48 8.77 -15.50 -8.13
N ASP A 49 10.05 -15.84 -8.09
CA ASP A 49 10.50 -17.21 -8.22
C ASP A 49 11.83 -17.46 -7.48
N PHE A 50 12.33 -18.70 -7.50
CA PHE A 50 13.58 -19.05 -6.80
C PHE A 50 14.84 -18.37 -7.36
N THR A 51 14.79 -17.74 -8.53
CA THR A 51 15.92 -16.96 -9.06
C THR A 51 16.13 -15.64 -8.30
N ASP A 52 15.13 -15.23 -7.49
CA ASP A 52 15.23 -14.11 -6.58
C ASP A 52 16.17 -14.35 -5.39
N PHE A 53 16.60 -15.61 -5.17
CA PHE A 53 17.31 -16.06 -3.96
C PHE A 53 18.67 -16.68 -4.31
N ASP A 54 19.63 -15.99 -4.76
CA ASP A 54 21.00 -16.38 -5.14
C ASP A 54 21.46 -17.76 -4.59
N GLY A 55 20.95 -18.84 -5.17
CA GLY A 55 21.23 -20.23 -4.79
C GLY A 55 20.71 -20.67 -3.41
N VAL A 56 19.90 -19.87 -2.72
CA VAL A 56 19.24 -20.28 -1.49
C VAL A 56 18.08 -21.20 -1.83
N THR A 57 17.99 -22.31 -1.12
CA THR A 57 16.87 -23.25 -1.18
C THR A 57 16.28 -23.42 0.22
N GLY A 58 15.08 -23.94 0.31
CA GLY A 58 14.38 -24.18 1.58
C GLY A 58 13.34 -25.29 1.42
N PRO A 59 12.60 -25.61 2.50
CA PRO A 59 11.51 -26.58 2.42
C PRO A 59 10.37 -26.09 1.52
N ASP A 60 10.24 -24.78 1.37
CA ASP A 60 9.29 -24.11 0.49
C ASP A 60 9.80 -22.72 0.11
N PHE A 61 9.05 -22.03 -0.78
CA PHE A 61 9.39 -20.70 -1.29
C PHE A 61 9.45 -19.65 -0.17
N MET A 62 8.53 -19.68 0.78
CA MET A 62 8.46 -18.70 1.86
C MET A 62 9.71 -18.77 2.74
N HIS A 63 10.10 -19.96 3.21
CA HIS A 63 11.30 -20.12 4.04
C HIS A 63 12.58 -19.82 3.27
N ALA A 64 12.64 -20.15 1.98
CA ALA A 64 13.78 -19.78 1.13
C ALA A 64 13.91 -18.25 1.03
N SER A 65 12.80 -17.51 0.86
CA SER A 65 12.81 -16.04 0.82
C SER A 65 13.34 -15.42 2.11
N GLY A 66 12.91 -15.96 3.27
CA GLY A 66 13.38 -15.50 4.58
C GLY A 66 14.85 -15.76 4.81
N THR A 67 15.34 -16.96 4.47
CA THR A 67 16.76 -17.28 4.54
C THR A 67 17.58 -16.39 3.61
N ALA A 68 17.10 -16.12 2.41
CA ALA A 68 17.77 -15.22 1.47
C ALA A 68 17.83 -13.78 2.00
N TYR A 69 16.78 -13.30 2.66
CA TYR A 69 16.78 -12.01 3.34
C TYR A 69 17.83 -11.95 4.44
N GLU A 70 17.80 -12.90 5.41
CA GLU A 70 18.70 -12.93 6.55
C GLU A 70 20.19 -13.06 6.17
N THR A 71 20.46 -13.78 5.09
CA THR A 71 21.84 -14.01 4.60
C THR A 71 22.29 -13.00 3.56
N GLY A 72 21.46 -12.01 3.20
CA GLY A 72 21.78 -10.99 2.19
C GLY A 72 21.84 -11.53 0.76
N ARG A 73 21.18 -12.65 0.47
CA ARG A 73 21.18 -13.38 -0.80
C ARG A 73 19.92 -13.16 -1.64
N LEU A 74 19.08 -12.18 -1.29
CA LEU A 74 18.06 -11.69 -2.21
C LEU A 74 18.70 -11.01 -3.41
N SER A 75 18.05 -11.05 -4.57
CA SER A 75 18.48 -10.32 -5.76
C SER A 75 18.68 -8.84 -5.47
N SER A 76 19.59 -8.17 -6.18
CA SER A 76 19.99 -6.79 -5.88
C SER A 76 18.86 -5.79 -6.06
N ASP A 77 17.94 -6.03 -6.99
CA ASP A 77 16.74 -5.21 -7.23
C ASP A 77 15.80 -5.26 -6.01
N ILE A 78 15.55 -6.45 -5.46
CA ILE A 78 14.71 -6.63 -4.24
C ILE A 78 15.36 -5.90 -3.05
N ARG A 79 16.64 -6.12 -2.80
CA ARG A 79 17.36 -5.47 -1.70
C ARG A 79 17.34 -3.94 -1.81
N THR A 80 17.46 -3.43 -3.04
CA THR A 80 17.37 -1.99 -3.29
C THR A 80 15.99 -1.44 -2.96
N GLU A 81 14.92 -2.14 -3.33
CA GLU A 81 13.55 -1.71 -3.00
C GLU A 81 13.26 -1.82 -1.50
N GLN A 82 13.72 -2.89 -0.83
CA GLN A 82 13.63 -3.01 0.62
C GLN A 82 14.34 -1.86 1.34
N GLN A 83 15.54 -1.48 0.89
CA GLN A 83 16.26 -0.35 1.47
C GLN A 83 15.50 0.98 1.28
N LYS A 84 14.88 1.20 0.11
CA LYS A 84 14.03 2.38 -0.11
C LYS A 84 12.84 2.43 0.85
N LEU A 85 12.18 1.28 1.11
CA LEU A 85 11.11 1.17 2.11
C LEU A 85 11.61 1.50 3.53
N LEU A 86 12.76 0.96 3.91
CA LEU A 86 13.37 1.22 5.23
C LEU A 86 13.74 2.69 5.40
N ASP A 87 14.21 3.33 4.36
CA ASP A 87 14.63 4.73 4.38
C ASP A 87 13.47 5.73 4.34
N ALA A 88 12.30 5.34 3.82
CA ALA A 88 11.17 6.23 3.64
C ALA A 88 10.41 6.50 4.94
N ASP A 89 9.98 7.75 5.13
CA ASP A 89 9.00 8.16 6.16
C ASP A 89 7.57 8.07 5.61
N LEU A 90 7.41 8.22 4.28
CA LEU A 90 6.14 8.13 3.57
C LEU A 90 6.29 7.26 2.32
N VAL A 91 5.39 6.31 2.13
CA VAL A 91 5.30 5.49 0.91
C VAL A 91 4.00 5.80 0.18
N ILE A 92 4.07 6.12 -1.11
CA ILE A 92 2.89 6.34 -1.96
C ILE A 92 2.87 5.27 -3.04
N LEU A 93 1.85 4.40 -3.03
CA LEU A 93 1.60 3.47 -4.13
C LEU A 93 0.67 4.15 -5.12
N LEU A 94 1.19 4.52 -6.30
CA LEU A 94 0.47 5.28 -7.33
C LEU A 94 0.21 4.41 -8.57
N PHE A 95 -1.07 4.09 -8.82
CA PHE A 95 -1.46 3.10 -9.83
C PHE A 95 -2.90 3.31 -10.36
N PRO A 96 -3.23 2.84 -11.58
CA PRO A 96 -4.60 2.72 -12.02
C PRO A 96 -5.26 1.47 -11.41
N LEU A 97 -6.52 1.58 -11.02
CA LEU A 97 -7.30 0.44 -10.53
C LEU A 97 -7.68 -0.45 -11.71
N TRP A 98 -6.92 -1.50 -11.95
CA TRP A 98 -7.16 -2.48 -13.00
C TRP A 98 -7.78 -3.75 -12.43
N TRP A 99 -8.92 -4.16 -13.00
CA TRP A 99 -9.64 -5.35 -12.51
C TRP A 99 -9.87 -5.32 -10.99
N PHE A 100 -10.25 -4.12 -10.48
CA PHE A 100 -10.55 -3.85 -9.07
C PHE A 100 -9.37 -4.05 -8.12
N THR A 101 -8.13 -4.07 -8.63
CA THR A 101 -6.91 -4.22 -7.84
C THR A 101 -5.73 -3.49 -8.50
N VAL A 102 -4.51 -3.78 -8.08
CA VAL A 102 -3.28 -3.22 -8.62
C VAL A 102 -2.89 -3.87 -9.95
N PRO A 103 -2.18 -3.16 -10.85
CA PRO A 103 -1.54 -3.77 -12.00
C PRO A 103 -0.61 -4.92 -11.62
N ALA A 104 -0.50 -5.95 -12.48
CA ALA A 104 0.34 -7.13 -12.23
C ALA A 104 1.79 -6.79 -11.85
N ILE A 105 2.36 -5.74 -12.45
CA ILE A 105 3.74 -5.31 -12.14
C ILE A 105 3.86 -4.81 -10.70
N LEU A 106 2.85 -4.12 -10.17
CA LEU A 106 2.85 -3.66 -8.77
C LEU A 106 2.57 -4.83 -7.82
N LYS A 107 1.70 -5.78 -8.20
CA LYS A 107 1.51 -7.00 -7.42
C LYS A 107 2.81 -7.79 -7.32
N GLY A 108 3.54 -7.93 -8.44
CA GLY A 108 4.85 -8.58 -8.44
C GLY A 108 5.92 -7.82 -7.63
N TRP A 109 5.85 -6.48 -7.58
CA TRP A 109 6.71 -5.71 -6.68
C TRP A 109 6.38 -6.04 -5.21
N ILE A 110 5.10 -6.11 -4.85
CA ILE A 110 4.67 -6.50 -3.51
C ILE A 110 5.16 -7.92 -3.18
N ASP A 111 4.92 -8.90 -4.05
CA ASP A 111 5.24 -10.31 -3.82
C ASP A 111 6.74 -10.57 -3.67
N ARG A 112 7.59 -9.79 -4.37
CA ARG A 112 9.05 -9.96 -4.33
C ARG A 112 9.71 -9.16 -3.21
N VAL A 113 9.18 -7.98 -2.86
CA VAL A 113 9.82 -7.07 -1.90
C VAL A 113 9.41 -7.40 -0.46
N PHE A 114 8.14 -7.77 -0.22
CA PHE A 114 7.64 -8.08 1.12
C PHE A 114 7.91 -9.55 1.48
N THR A 115 9.20 -9.91 1.56
CA THR A 115 9.64 -11.27 1.85
C THR A 115 9.41 -11.68 3.30
N TYR A 116 9.40 -13.00 3.54
CA TYR A 116 9.43 -13.56 4.89
C TYR A 116 10.66 -13.06 5.66
N ASN A 117 10.53 -12.84 6.94
CA ASN A 117 11.50 -12.24 7.86
C ASN A 117 11.88 -10.76 7.59
N PHE A 118 11.47 -10.18 6.45
CA PHE A 118 11.53 -8.74 6.22
C PHE A 118 10.22 -8.05 6.60
N ALA A 119 9.11 -8.47 6.01
CA ALA A 119 7.82 -7.81 6.14
C ALA A 119 6.84 -8.57 7.06
N TYR A 120 7.04 -9.85 7.23
CA TYR A 120 6.25 -10.73 8.09
C TYR A 120 7.06 -11.95 8.49
N GLY A 121 6.63 -12.66 9.56
CA GLY A 121 7.30 -13.86 10.04
C GLY A 121 6.60 -14.44 11.26
N ALA A 122 7.00 -15.63 11.70
CA ALA A 122 6.36 -16.32 12.83
C ALA A 122 6.42 -15.54 14.14
N THR A 123 7.46 -14.73 14.34
CA THR A 123 7.68 -13.94 15.57
C THR A 123 7.62 -12.44 15.32
N ILE A 124 7.33 -12.02 14.10
CA ILE A 124 7.25 -10.61 13.72
C ILE A 124 5.84 -10.12 14.02
N PRO A 125 5.68 -9.06 14.83
CA PRO A 125 4.38 -8.41 15.03
C PRO A 125 3.78 -7.92 13.72
N ARG A 126 2.46 -7.78 13.70
CA ARG A 126 1.70 -7.36 12.51
C ARG A 126 0.53 -6.46 12.91
N TYR A 127 -0.22 -5.95 11.94
CA TYR A 127 -1.39 -5.10 12.12
C TYR A 127 -1.15 -3.94 13.09
N GLY A 128 -0.37 -2.95 12.63
CA GLY A 128 0.00 -1.76 13.37
C GLY A 128 1.38 -1.83 14.03
N ASP A 129 1.78 -2.99 14.51
CA ASP A 129 3.06 -3.20 15.21
C ASP A 129 4.12 -3.91 14.36
N GLY A 130 3.90 -3.97 13.04
CA GLY A 130 4.79 -4.66 12.09
C GLY A 130 6.13 -3.96 11.87
N PRO A 131 7.02 -4.56 11.04
CA PRO A 131 8.40 -4.08 10.88
C PRO A 131 8.53 -2.69 10.26
N LEU A 132 7.46 -2.17 9.66
CA LEU A 132 7.43 -0.84 9.07
C LEU A 132 6.64 0.17 9.93
N ALA A 133 6.44 -0.14 11.23
CA ALA A 133 5.77 0.75 12.18
C ALA A 133 6.46 2.11 12.28
N GLY A 134 5.65 3.16 12.46
CA GLY A 134 6.11 4.54 12.50
C GLY A 134 6.34 5.17 11.13
N LYS A 135 6.13 4.43 10.04
CA LYS A 135 6.14 4.93 8.67
C LYS A 135 4.71 5.11 8.16
N ARG A 136 4.52 6.07 7.28
CA ARG A 136 3.21 6.39 6.70
C ARG A 136 3.07 5.78 5.31
N ALA A 137 1.86 5.36 4.94
CA ALA A 137 1.60 4.90 3.58
C ALA A 137 0.27 5.42 3.04
N MET A 138 0.22 5.71 1.75
CA MET A 138 -0.98 6.18 1.05
C MET A 138 -1.14 5.46 -0.28
N LEU A 139 -2.34 4.98 -0.56
CA LEU A 139 -2.71 4.59 -1.91
C LEU A 139 -3.15 5.83 -2.68
N ALA A 140 -2.68 5.97 -3.91
CA ALA A 140 -3.15 6.95 -4.87
C ALA A 140 -3.59 6.22 -6.14
N THR A 141 -4.90 6.13 -6.37
CA THR A 141 -5.43 5.30 -7.45
C THR A 141 -6.43 6.04 -8.32
N LEU A 142 -6.48 5.64 -9.58
CA LEU A 142 -7.33 6.22 -10.59
C LEU A 142 -8.26 5.16 -11.17
N THR A 143 -9.54 5.49 -11.33
CA THR A 143 -10.53 4.59 -11.93
C THR A 143 -11.14 5.18 -13.20
N GLY A 144 -11.45 4.33 -14.17
CA GLY A 144 -12.17 4.76 -15.38
C GLY A 144 -13.67 5.01 -15.13
N SER A 145 -14.25 4.38 -14.13
CA SER A 145 -15.68 4.47 -13.82
C SER A 145 -16.00 5.67 -12.93
N ARG A 146 -17.27 6.08 -12.93
CA ARG A 146 -17.78 7.20 -12.12
C ARG A 146 -17.82 6.88 -10.64
N ALA A 147 -17.67 7.89 -9.78
CA ALA A 147 -17.72 7.75 -8.32
C ALA A 147 -18.98 7.03 -7.80
N GLY A 148 -20.15 7.29 -8.41
CA GLY A 148 -21.41 6.64 -8.03
C GLY A 148 -21.42 5.11 -8.19
N HIS A 149 -20.50 4.53 -9.01
CA HIS A 149 -20.36 3.08 -9.11
C HIS A 149 -19.63 2.47 -7.90
N TYR A 150 -18.88 3.27 -7.14
CA TYR A 150 -18.05 2.85 -6.01
C TYR A 150 -18.60 3.27 -4.65
N THR A 151 -19.93 3.36 -4.55
CA THR A 151 -20.65 3.61 -3.29
C THR A 151 -21.21 2.30 -2.74
N PRO A 152 -21.73 2.27 -1.48
CA PRO A 152 -22.39 1.07 -0.93
C PRO A 152 -23.56 0.54 -1.79
N ARG A 153 -24.16 1.39 -2.63
CA ARG A 153 -25.22 1.00 -3.58
C ARG A 153 -24.75 0.98 -5.04
N GLY A 154 -23.49 1.29 -5.28
CA GLY A 154 -22.89 1.27 -6.59
C GLY A 154 -22.63 -0.15 -7.07
N VAL A 155 -22.68 -0.36 -8.40
CA VAL A 155 -22.53 -1.69 -9.01
C VAL A 155 -21.17 -2.33 -8.73
N ASN A 156 -20.14 -1.53 -8.43
CA ASN A 156 -18.80 -2.01 -8.13
C ASN A 156 -18.56 -2.24 -6.62
N GLY A 157 -19.51 -1.82 -5.77
CA GLY A 157 -19.32 -1.80 -4.31
C GLY A 157 -18.47 -0.63 -3.82
N PRO A 158 -18.35 -0.44 -2.50
CA PRO A 158 -17.58 0.66 -1.92
C PRO A 158 -16.11 0.61 -2.31
N ILE A 159 -15.53 1.76 -2.64
CA ILE A 159 -14.09 1.82 -2.98
C ILE A 159 -13.20 1.39 -1.81
N ASP A 160 -13.60 1.71 -0.60
CA ASP A 160 -12.84 1.36 0.61
C ASP A 160 -12.76 -0.15 0.81
N ASP A 161 -13.84 -0.89 0.46
CA ASP A 161 -13.85 -2.36 0.51
C ASP A 161 -12.91 -2.96 -0.55
N LEU A 162 -12.85 -2.37 -1.75
CA LEU A 162 -11.94 -2.80 -2.81
C LEU A 162 -10.47 -2.52 -2.47
N LEU A 163 -10.20 -1.45 -1.72
CA LEU A 163 -8.85 -1.08 -1.30
C LEU A 163 -8.45 -1.71 0.05
N PHE A 164 -9.39 -2.33 0.76
CA PHE A 164 -9.12 -2.95 2.06
C PHE A 164 -7.99 -3.99 2.03
N PRO A 165 -7.88 -4.89 1.04
CA PRO A 165 -6.77 -5.84 0.97
C PRO A 165 -5.39 -5.17 0.90
N LEU A 166 -5.31 -3.98 0.32
CA LEU A 166 -4.06 -3.21 0.23
C LEU A 166 -3.85 -2.36 1.49
N ASN A 167 -4.87 -1.61 1.92
CA ASN A 167 -4.75 -0.73 3.08
C ASN A 167 -4.55 -1.53 4.37
N HIS A 168 -5.39 -2.52 4.63
CA HIS A 168 -5.36 -3.32 5.85
C HIS A 168 -4.46 -4.55 5.68
N GLY A 169 -4.67 -5.34 4.60
CA GLY A 169 -4.00 -6.64 4.41
C GLY A 169 -2.52 -6.54 4.00
N LEU A 170 -2.07 -5.41 3.43
CA LEU A 170 -0.67 -5.18 3.11
C LEU A 170 -0.06 -4.11 4.03
N LEU A 171 -0.57 -2.87 3.95
CA LEU A 171 0.10 -1.72 4.58
C LEU A 171 -0.04 -1.76 6.10
N HIS A 172 -1.27 -1.87 6.64
CA HIS A 172 -1.46 -1.97 8.09
C HIS A 172 -0.90 -3.28 8.66
N PHE A 173 -1.02 -4.40 7.93
CA PHE A 173 -0.42 -5.68 8.32
C PHE A 173 1.07 -5.57 8.57
N THR A 174 1.80 -4.82 7.74
CA THR A 174 3.26 -4.62 7.86
C THR A 174 3.65 -3.45 8.78
N GLY A 175 2.66 -2.78 9.40
CA GLY A 175 2.88 -1.78 10.44
C GLY A 175 2.77 -0.32 10.02
N PHE A 176 2.46 -0.02 8.75
CA PHE A 176 2.31 1.37 8.34
C PHE A 176 1.11 2.07 9.00
N ASP A 177 1.29 3.35 9.31
CA ASP A 177 0.22 4.32 9.50
C ASP A 177 -0.45 4.60 8.16
N VAL A 178 -1.57 3.94 7.89
CA VAL A 178 -2.25 3.99 6.59
C VAL A 178 -3.10 5.24 6.47
N LEU A 179 -2.77 6.09 5.52
CA LEU A 179 -3.54 7.32 5.26
C LEU A 179 -4.79 7.02 4.42
N PRO A 180 -5.87 7.80 4.59
CA PRO A 180 -7.00 7.74 3.67
C PRO A 180 -6.52 7.86 2.23
N PRO A 181 -6.97 7.00 1.30
CA PRO A 181 -6.45 6.97 -0.06
C PRO A 181 -6.83 8.22 -0.85
N PHE A 182 -5.99 8.60 -1.82
CA PHE A 182 -6.40 9.50 -2.89
C PHE A 182 -7.01 8.66 -4.01
N VAL A 183 -8.29 8.89 -4.28
CA VAL A 183 -9.01 8.20 -5.35
C VAL A 183 -9.52 9.22 -6.36
N GLU A 184 -9.16 9.03 -7.63
CA GLU A 184 -9.70 9.80 -8.74
C GLU A 184 -10.58 8.93 -9.63
N HIS A 185 -11.83 9.33 -9.77
CA HIS A 185 -12.82 8.66 -10.60
C HIS A 185 -12.96 9.32 -11.98
N SER A 186 -13.44 8.57 -12.97
CA SER A 186 -13.61 9.06 -14.34
C SER A 186 -12.31 9.64 -14.93
N ALA A 187 -11.21 8.97 -14.72
CA ALA A 187 -9.86 9.41 -15.11
C ALA A 187 -9.58 9.27 -16.63
N VAL A 188 -10.64 9.17 -17.45
CA VAL A 188 -10.57 9.08 -18.92
C VAL A 188 -11.23 10.30 -19.55
N HIS A 189 -10.71 10.78 -20.68
CA HIS A 189 -11.24 11.92 -21.44
C HIS A 189 -11.45 13.19 -20.61
N LEU A 190 -10.41 13.64 -19.93
CA LEU A 190 -10.45 14.80 -19.05
C LEU A 190 -10.54 16.11 -19.84
N SER A 191 -11.42 17.03 -19.41
CA SER A 191 -11.32 18.43 -19.79
C SER A 191 -10.17 19.10 -19.05
N GLU A 192 -9.71 20.25 -19.54
CA GLU A 192 -8.66 21.05 -18.88
C GLU A 192 -9.07 21.45 -17.46
N ASP A 193 -10.30 21.93 -17.26
CA ASP A 193 -10.82 22.28 -15.93
C ASP A 193 -10.79 21.08 -14.96
N ARG A 194 -11.18 19.90 -15.46
CA ARG A 194 -11.15 18.70 -14.62
C ARG A 194 -9.73 18.29 -14.26
N TYR A 195 -8.82 18.38 -15.21
CA TYR A 195 -7.39 18.14 -14.96
C TYR A 195 -6.83 19.08 -13.90
N LEU A 196 -7.12 20.38 -13.97
CA LEU A 196 -6.70 21.36 -12.97
C LEU A 196 -7.27 21.08 -11.57
N GLN A 197 -8.55 20.68 -11.50
CA GLN A 197 -9.17 20.28 -10.23
C GLN A 197 -8.51 19.05 -9.61
N ILE A 198 -8.18 18.04 -10.40
CA ILE A 198 -7.52 16.82 -9.93
C ILE A 198 -6.13 17.14 -9.39
N THR A 199 -5.34 17.86 -10.16
CA THR A 199 -3.97 18.22 -9.78
C THR A 199 -3.93 19.09 -8.52
N ASP A 200 -4.88 20.01 -8.37
CA ASP A 200 -5.00 20.85 -7.18
C ASP A 200 -5.41 20.04 -5.93
N ARG A 201 -6.41 19.14 -6.06
CA ARG A 201 -6.76 18.21 -4.98
C ARG A 201 -5.60 17.34 -4.55
N PHE A 202 -4.85 16.82 -5.53
CA PHE A 202 -3.72 15.95 -5.24
C PHE A 202 -2.59 16.72 -4.53
N ARG A 203 -2.27 17.96 -4.96
CA ARG A 203 -1.32 18.83 -4.24
C ARG A 203 -1.74 19.06 -2.78
N ARG A 204 -3.00 19.40 -2.53
CA ARG A 204 -3.50 19.57 -1.15
C ARG A 204 -3.37 18.28 -0.33
N ARG A 205 -3.61 17.13 -0.94
CA ARG A 205 -3.44 15.84 -0.26
C ARG A 205 -1.99 15.57 0.10
N LEU A 206 -1.05 15.89 -0.79
CA LEU A 206 0.39 15.73 -0.55
C LEU A 206 0.88 16.67 0.56
N ALA A 207 0.46 17.93 0.55
CA ALA A 207 0.84 18.92 1.55
C ALA A 207 0.47 18.51 2.99
N THR A 208 -0.54 17.66 3.17
CA THR A 208 -0.97 17.15 4.49
C THR A 208 -0.54 15.70 4.76
N ALA A 209 0.20 15.06 3.86
CA ALA A 209 0.49 13.62 3.96
C ALA A 209 1.26 13.24 5.24
N PHE A 210 2.05 14.15 5.80
CA PHE A 210 2.81 13.91 7.04
C PHE A 210 2.03 14.28 8.31
N THR A 211 0.86 14.93 8.21
CA THR A 211 0.08 15.41 9.36
C THR A 211 -1.35 14.89 9.41
N THR A 212 -1.86 14.31 8.32
CA THR A 212 -3.20 13.70 8.29
C THR A 212 -3.26 12.50 9.23
N ASP A 213 -4.31 12.38 10.03
CA ASP A 213 -4.53 11.21 10.86
C ASP A 213 -4.67 9.94 9.99
N PRO A 214 -4.04 8.82 10.37
CA PRO A 214 -4.21 7.55 9.69
C PRO A 214 -5.63 7.02 9.82
N ILE A 215 -5.99 6.08 8.97
CA ILE A 215 -7.21 5.28 9.13
C ILE A 215 -7.08 4.54 10.47
N PRO A 216 -8.09 4.64 11.37
CA PRO A 216 -7.98 4.09 12.72
C PRO A 216 -8.20 2.56 12.72
N TYR A 217 -7.36 1.82 12.01
CA TYR A 217 -7.39 0.36 12.06
C TYR A 217 -7.03 -0.14 13.46
N ARG A 218 -7.69 -1.21 13.89
CA ARG A 218 -7.39 -1.88 15.16
C ARG A 218 -6.05 -2.61 15.05
N SER A 219 -5.17 -2.40 16.04
CA SER A 219 -3.93 -3.19 16.15
C SER A 219 -4.24 -4.60 16.67
N GLU A 220 -3.55 -5.61 16.16
CA GLU A 220 -3.72 -7.00 16.63
C GLU A 220 -3.38 -7.12 18.12
N ALA A 221 -2.32 -6.44 18.58
CA ALA A 221 -1.90 -6.45 19.99
C ALA A 221 -2.59 -5.38 20.86
N GLY A 222 -3.51 -4.59 20.27
CA GLY A 222 -4.19 -3.47 20.96
C GLY A 222 -5.19 -3.86 22.02
N GLY A 223 -5.50 -5.15 22.17
CA GLY A 223 -6.43 -5.67 23.17
C GLY A 223 -7.88 -5.85 22.64
N ASP A 224 -8.17 -5.41 21.44
CA ASP A 224 -9.50 -5.54 20.81
C ASP A 224 -9.75 -6.95 20.25
N TYR A 225 -8.71 -7.74 20.02
CA TYR A 225 -8.80 -9.11 19.54
C TYR A 225 -8.50 -10.12 20.65
N THR A 226 -9.27 -11.22 20.66
CA THR A 226 -9.08 -12.33 21.58
C THR A 226 -8.26 -13.46 20.93
N GLY A 227 -7.65 -14.34 21.72
CA GLY A 227 -7.04 -15.55 21.19
C GLY A 227 -5.67 -15.34 20.53
N LEU A 228 -4.85 -14.41 21.02
CA LEU A 228 -3.53 -14.08 20.45
C LEU A 228 -2.45 -15.19 20.63
N THR A 229 -2.84 -16.44 20.84
CA THR A 229 -1.91 -17.57 20.83
C THR A 229 -1.88 -18.23 19.46
N HIS A 230 -0.76 -18.84 19.10
CA HIS A 230 -0.59 -19.54 17.80
C HIS A 230 -1.65 -20.61 17.49
N SER A 231 -2.42 -21.05 18.48
CA SER A 231 -3.46 -22.06 18.37
C SER A 231 -4.88 -21.50 18.30
N ASP A 232 -5.08 -20.23 18.64
CA ASP A 232 -6.40 -19.65 18.78
C ASP A 232 -6.65 -18.61 17.66
N ALA A 233 -7.87 -18.56 17.13
CA ALA A 233 -8.27 -17.54 16.18
C ALA A 233 -8.26 -16.17 16.85
N SER A 234 -7.60 -15.18 16.23
CA SER A 234 -7.67 -13.80 16.66
C SER A 234 -8.97 -13.19 16.14
N GLU A 235 -10.00 -13.16 17.00
CA GLU A 235 -11.31 -12.62 16.67
C GLU A 235 -11.54 -11.31 17.43
N LEU A 236 -12.29 -10.38 16.83
CA LEU A 236 -12.72 -9.17 17.50
C LEU A 236 -13.55 -9.54 18.75
N ALA A 237 -13.19 -8.99 19.89
CA ALA A 237 -13.88 -9.29 21.15
C ALA A 237 -15.36 -8.86 21.10
N PRO A 238 -16.29 -9.69 21.61
CA PRO A 238 -17.71 -9.37 21.58
C PRO A 238 -18.02 -8.02 22.26
N GLY A 239 -18.89 -7.23 21.64
CA GLY A 239 -19.32 -5.93 22.15
C GLY A 239 -18.45 -4.76 21.70
N LEU A 240 -17.42 -5.01 20.90
CA LEU A 240 -16.63 -3.95 20.26
C LEU A 240 -17.16 -3.55 18.87
N GLU A 241 -18.15 -4.28 18.37
CA GLU A 241 -18.83 -3.94 17.14
C GLU A 241 -19.69 -2.70 17.31
N THR A 242 -19.53 -1.71 16.45
CA THR A 242 -20.49 -0.61 16.37
C THR A 242 -21.79 -1.12 15.78
N PRO A 243 -22.97 -0.81 16.36
CA PRO A 243 -24.25 -1.25 15.82
C PRO A 243 -24.41 -0.89 14.33
N GLY A 244 -24.74 -1.89 13.51
CA GLY A 244 -24.89 -1.74 12.06
C GLY A 244 -23.57 -1.85 11.27
N THR A 245 -22.44 -2.00 11.93
CA THR A 245 -21.14 -2.24 11.28
C THR A 245 -21.00 -3.72 10.92
N THR A 246 -20.60 -4.01 9.70
CA THR A 246 -20.39 -5.36 9.19
C THR A 246 -19.16 -5.42 8.27
N GLY A 247 -18.66 -6.62 8.02
CA GLY A 247 -17.55 -6.85 7.08
C GLY A 247 -16.28 -6.11 7.49
N PHE A 248 -15.62 -5.48 6.55
CA PHE A 248 -14.31 -4.86 6.76
C PHE A 248 -14.32 -3.69 7.77
N ASN A 249 -15.46 -3.04 7.94
CA ASN A 249 -15.60 -1.93 8.90
C ASN A 249 -15.47 -2.37 10.37
N LEU A 250 -15.62 -3.66 10.67
CA LEU A 250 -15.35 -4.21 12.01
C LEU A 250 -13.90 -4.00 12.47
N HIS A 251 -12.98 -3.87 11.52
CA HIS A 251 -11.56 -3.66 11.81
C HIS A 251 -11.16 -2.19 12.01
N LEU A 252 -12.14 -1.29 12.05
CA LEU A 252 -11.94 0.12 12.42
C LEU A 252 -12.29 0.33 13.89
N ALA A 253 -11.43 1.04 14.61
CA ALA A 253 -11.71 1.44 16.00
C ALA A 253 -12.80 2.52 16.08
N ASP A 254 -12.90 3.34 15.04
CA ASP A 254 -13.95 4.37 14.86
C ASP A 254 -14.49 4.28 13.43
N PRO A 255 -15.59 3.54 13.21
CA PRO A 255 -16.19 3.39 11.87
C PRO A 255 -16.68 4.75 11.34
N ARG A 256 -16.31 5.06 10.12
CA ARG A 256 -16.65 6.32 9.41
C ARG A 256 -18.01 6.26 8.75
#